data_6278963aed981f425663be28d537cde1
#
_entry.id   6278963aed981f425663be28d537cde1
#
_cell.length_a   1.000
_cell.length_b   1.000
_cell.length_c   1.000
_cell.angle_alpha   90.00
_cell.angle_beta   90.00
_cell.angle_gamma   90.00
#
_symmetry.space_group_name_H-M   'P 1'
#
loop_
_entity.id
_entity.type
_entity.pdbx_description
1 polymer ?
#
loop_
_entity_poly.entity_id
_entity_poly.type
_entity_poly.pdbx_seq_one_letter_code
_entity_poly.pdbx_strand_id
1 'polypeptide(L)'
;MTSITFHGGVNDIGGNKFLVEDKGTRILMDFGMSFTDEGKFFSQFMNARTSNSLADLFELGILPNIPGMYRRDYTRHMGLGGDEKTTIDAVLLTHAHVDHCKYISLLRPEIPIYCSEASKLIMQNYDETGTDQYLTMKERFQVYENKSGEVSRASGYKVTIPRNIQVFEEGKKFSIDSVDVEPMPVDHSIPGVDAFILHTSSGSIANTGDLRFHGRRKDDTEKFVERCGESSLDLILCEGTRVEKEKSMTEYDIESISTKIINETEQLVIVGYPIRDLDRLMSFYLAAKASGRFLVIDVKQAYLLKLFSSSAHFSKLYPGPTDKHVKIFIPRGTWSLLDKDLSKFSERQLEMDYAVWQREFLTYPNAIDYRDVAAHQKELIFYCSDFNLQNLIDVKPNPGSSYIRSLTEPFDLEMELKEEQIRNWFEHFGVITKERDWHQVHVSGHGDGTQIKHVIDGANAKTLIPIHTQHDEY
;
A
#
# COMPACT_ATOMS: atom_id res chain seq x y z
N MET A 1 22.65 26.84 -0.71
CA MET A 1 23.27 25.53 -0.35
C MET A 1 22.14 24.55 -0.13
N THR A 2 22.24 23.37 -0.69
CA THR A 2 21.24 22.32 -0.52
C THR A 2 21.61 21.46 0.69
N SER A 3 20.64 21.05 1.48
CA SER A 3 20.81 20.08 2.58
C SER A 3 19.74 19.02 2.56
N ILE A 4 20.04 17.86 3.12
CA ILE A 4 19.09 16.76 3.31
C ILE A 4 19.13 16.37 4.78
N THR A 5 17.95 16.32 5.41
CA THR A 5 17.80 15.85 6.79
C THR A 5 16.98 14.55 6.77
N PHE A 6 17.54 13.49 7.33
CA PHE A 6 16.88 12.20 7.44
C PHE A 6 16.13 12.11 8.76
N HIS A 7 14.81 11.89 8.71
CA HIS A 7 13.94 11.69 9.87
C HIS A 7 13.48 10.24 10.01
N GLY A 8 13.95 9.33 9.15
CA GLY A 8 13.69 7.91 9.11
C GLY A 8 14.12 7.32 7.77
N GLY A 9 14.06 6.00 7.60
CA GLY A 9 14.43 5.31 6.37
C GLY A 9 15.95 5.14 6.15
N VAL A 10 16.78 5.39 7.18
CA VAL A 10 18.23 5.11 7.19
C VAL A 10 18.48 4.09 8.29
N ASN A 11 19.24 3.03 7.99
CA ASN A 11 19.45 1.87 8.85
C ASN A 11 18.13 1.22 9.30
N ASP A 12 17.11 1.33 8.47
CA ASP A 12 15.79 0.76 8.71
C ASP A 12 15.08 0.48 7.37
N ILE A 13 14.20 -0.51 7.35
CA ILE A 13 13.34 -0.81 6.21
C ILE A 13 12.01 -0.10 6.41
N GLY A 14 11.69 0.82 5.50
CA GLY A 14 10.50 1.66 5.57
C GLY A 14 10.67 2.90 6.46
N GLY A 15 9.56 3.60 6.68
CA GLY A 15 9.56 4.83 7.45
C GLY A 15 10.26 6.00 6.80
N ASN A 16 10.34 6.01 5.47
CA ASN A 16 11.03 7.04 4.70
C ASN A 16 10.47 8.44 4.99
N LYS A 17 11.37 9.33 5.41
CA LYS A 17 11.06 10.74 5.74
C LYS A 17 12.32 11.57 5.52
N PHE A 18 12.51 12.13 4.32
CA PHE A 18 13.71 12.92 3.97
C PHE A 18 13.31 14.35 3.67
N LEU A 19 13.86 15.31 4.38
CA LEU A 19 13.63 16.73 4.14
C LEU A 19 14.78 17.30 3.31
N VAL A 20 14.48 17.69 2.07
CA VAL A 20 15.39 18.40 1.17
C VAL A 20 15.12 19.90 1.28
N GLU A 21 16.17 20.69 1.56
CA GLU A 21 16.08 22.15 1.63
C GLU A 21 17.03 22.76 0.61
N ASP A 22 16.50 23.65 -0.25
CA ASP A 22 17.29 24.41 -1.23
C ASP A 22 16.76 25.83 -1.38
N LYS A 23 17.61 26.86 -1.14
CA LYS A 23 17.24 28.27 -1.26
C LYS A 23 15.94 28.69 -0.56
N GLY A 24 15.59 27.99 0.52
CA GLY A 24 14.38 28.23 1.30
C GLY A 24 13.20 27.37 0.89
N THR A 25 13.26 26.64 -0.21
CA THR A 25 12.28 25.61 -0.57
C THR A 25 12.52 24.35 0.26
N ARG A 26 11.46 23.81 0.88
CA ARG A 26 11.51 22.68 1.80
C ARG A 26 10.57 21.56 1.31
N ILE A 27 11.16 20.51 0.75
CA ILE A 27 10.44 19.37 0.17
C ILE A 27 10.65 18.15 1.05
N LEU A 28 9.55 17.57 1.50
CA LEU A 28 9.56 16.30 2.22
C LEU A 28 9.39 15.16 1.21
N MET A 29 10.35 14.25 1.13
CA MET A 29 10.28 13.04 0.32
C MET A 29 9.77 11.92 1.19
N ASP A 30 8.58 11.41 0.86
CA ASP A 30 7.78 10.47 1.62
C ASP A 30 7.47 10.94 3.06
N PHE A 31 6.50 10.30 3.69
CA PHE A 31 6.22 10.48 5.11
C PHE A 31 5.55 9.21 5.66
N GLY A 32 6.36 8.18 5.76
CA GLY A 32 5.94 6.81 6.00
C GLY A 32 6.11 6.33 7.44
N MET A 33 5.53 5.17 7.70
CA MET A 33 5.61 4.45 8.97
C MET A 33 6.84 3.53 8.97
N SER A 34 7.65 3.58 10.02
CA SER A 34 8.65 2.54 10.30
C SER A 34 7.98 1.40 11.06
N PHE A 35 8.00 0.21 10.49
CA PHE A 35 7.50 -0.98 11.18
C PHE A 35 8.36 -1.32 12.39
N THR A 36 9.67 -1.17 12.28
CA THR A 36 10.62 -1.40 13.37
C THR A 36 10.39 -0.45 14.53
N ASP A 37 10.25 0.86 14.27
CA ASP A 37 10.07 1.84 15.34
C ASP A 37 8.70 1.73 16.00
N GLU A 38 7.63 1.50 15.23
CA GLU A 38 6.31 1.25 15.83
C GLU A 38 6.31 -0.06 16.62
N GLY A 39 6.92 -1.13 16.10
CA GLY A 39 7.00 -2.44 16.74
C GLY A 39 7.78 -2.46 18.07
N LYS A 40 8.64 -1.45 18.32
CA LYS A 40 9.29 -1.29 19.64
C LYS A 40 8.30 -0.94 20.74
N PHE A 41 7.21 -0.25 20.42
CA PHE A 41 6.29 0.33 21.42
C PHE A 41 4.86 -0.16 21.30
N PHE A 42 4.43 -0.57 20.11
CA PHE A 42 3.06 -0.95 19.80
C PHE A 42 2.95 -2.41 19.36
N SER A 43 1.80 -3.02 19.60
CA SER A 43 1.52 -4.41 19.25
C SER A 43 0.03 -4.56 18.93
N GLN A 44 -0.43 -5.79 18.65
CA GLN A 44 -1.86 -6.08 18.45
C GLN A 44 -2.76 -5.60 19.61
N PHE A 45 -2.22 -5.54 20.82
CA PHE A 45 -2.97 -5.21 22.04
C PHE A 45 -2.73 -3.79 22.54
N MET A 46 -1.75 -3.07 22.00
CA MET A 46 -1.38 -1.73 22.42
C MET A 46 -1.05 -0.84 21.23
N ASN A 47 -1.92 0.11 20.95
CA ASN A 47 -1.78 1.09 19.89
C ASN A 47 -1.61 2.50 20.46
N ALA A 48 -1.10 3.44 19.67
CA ALA A 48 -1.09 4.85 20.00
C ALA A 48 -2.52 5.33 20.37
N ARG A 49 -2.62 6.14 21.41
CA ARG A 49 -3.93 6.61 21.92
C ARG A 49 -4.62 7.49 20.88
N THR A 50 -5.84 7.15 20.50
CA THR A 50 -6.63 7.95 19.54
C THR A 50 -6.88 9.38 19.99
N SER A 51 -6.88 9.62 21.32
CA SER A 51 -7.05 10.95 21.92
C SER A 51 -5.76 11.78 21.96
N ASN A 52 -4.60 11.19 21.76
CA ASN A 52 -3.31 11.84 21.92
C ASN A 52 -2.24 11.32 20.94
N SER A 53 -2.67 10.69 19.84
CA SER A 53 -1.79 9.90 18.96
C SER A 53 -0.54 10.62 18.49
N LEU A 54 -0.65 11.88 18.07
CA LEU A 54 0.50 12.63 17.56
C LEU A 54 1.53 12.94 18.67
N ALA A 55 1.06 13.27 19.91
CA ALA A 55 1.97 13.49 21.02
C ALA A 55 2.66 12.19 21.47
N ASP A 56 1.96 11.07 21.42
CA ASP A 56 2.55 9.76 21.70
C ASP A 56 3.69 9.47 20.72
N LEU A 57 3.48 9.72 19.44
CA LEU A 57 4.49 9.50 18.39
C LEU A 57 5.70 10.46 18.51
N PHE A 58 5.48 11.70 18.99
CA PHE A 58 6.58 12.63 19.27
C PHE A 58 7.39 12.20 20.48
N GLU A 59 6.73 11.81 21.58
CA GLU A 59 7.39 11.38 22.81
C GLU A 59 8.26 10.13 22.58
N LEU A 60 7.77 9.21 21.73
CA LEU A 60 8.47 7.99 21.39
C LEU A 60 9.54 8.17 20.28
N GLY A 61 9.66 9.38 19.72
CA GLY A 61 10.63 9.68 18.66
C GLY A 61 10.31 9.08 17.29
N ILE A 62 9.07 8.56 17.12
CA ILE A 62 8.62 7.97 15.85
C ILE A 62 8.40 9.04 14.78
N LEU A 63 7.96 10.24 15.19
CA LEU A 63 7.78 11.38 14.32
C LEU A 63 8.62 12.58 14.76
N PRO A 64 9.22 13.34 13.81
CA PRO A 64 9.93 14.57 14.12
C PRO A 64 8.95 15.67 14.54
N ASN A 65 9.24 16.38 15.63
CA ASN A 65 8.43 17.52 16.05
C ASN A 65 8.84 18.79 15.28
N ILE A 66 8.31 18.95 14.07
CA ILE A 66 8.54 20.09 13.19
C ILE A 66 7.35 21.07 13.30
N PRO A 67 7.54 22.27 13.85
CA PRO A 67 6.47 23.27 13.98
C PRO A 67 5.87 23.61 12.61
N GLY A 68 4.56 23.80 12.53
CA GLY A 68 3.86 24.21 11.32
C GLY A 68 3.61 23.08 10.29
N MET A 69 4.09 21.87 10.52
CA MET A 69 3.92 20.75 9.60
C MET A 69 2.63 19.96 9.83
N TYR A 70 2.25 19.78 11.09
CA TYR A 70 1.15 18.89 11.46
C TYR A 70 -0.21 19.57 11.52
N ARG A 71 -1.27 18.78 11.36
CA ARG A 71 -2.67 19.23 11.35
C ARG A 71 -3.03 19.99 12.65
N ARG A 72 -3.68 21.14 12.45
CA ARG A 72 -3.96 22.11 13.54
C ARG A 72 -4.86 21.59 14.65
N ASP A 73 -5.83 20.74 14.32
CA ASP A 73 -6.74 20.16 15.31
C ASP A 73 -6.00 19.30 16.33
N TYR A 74 -4.95 18.57 15.90
CA TYR A 74 -4.12 17.76 16.80
C TYR A 74 -3.15 18.60 17.61
N THR A 75 -2.44 19.53 16.97
CA THR A 75 -1.46 20.39 17.66
C THR A 75 -2.12 21.30 18.69
N ARG A 76 -3.30 21.87 18.39
CA ARG A 76 -4.13 22.61 19.35
C ARG A 76 -4.58 21.76 20.52
N HIS A 77 -5.08 20.55 20.25
CA HIS A 77 -5.51 19.63 21.30
C HIS A 77 -4.38 19.27 22.27
N MET A 78 -3.16 19.19 21.78
CA MET A 78 -1.97 18.89 22.60
C MET A 78 -1.35 20.14 23.26
N GLY A 79 -1.86 21.34 22.99
CA GLY A 79 -1.28 22.59 23.50
C GLY A 79 0.06 22.97 22.84
N LEU A 80 0.35 22.44 21.64
CA LEU A 80 1.59 22.72 20.89
C LEU A 80 1.45 23.84 19.86
N GLY A 81 0.46 24.72 20.00
CA GLY A 81 0.18 25.79 19.03
C GLY A 81 -0.72 25.29 17.89
N GLY A 82 -0.49 25.74 16.67
CA GLY A 82 -1.26 25.37 15.47
C GLY A 82 -1.56 26.53 14.54
N ASP A 83 -1.21 27.75 14.92
CA ASP A 83 -1.44 28.97 14.13
C ASP A 83 -0.20 29.42 13.33
N GLU A 84 0.92 28.74 13.49
CA GLU A 84 2.14 28.99 12.70
C GLU A 84 1.90 28.77 11.22
N LYS A 85 2.70 29.40 10.38
CA LYS A 85 2.71 29.10 8.95
C LYS A 85 3.23 27.69 8.71
N THR A 86 2.84 27.11 7.56
CA THR A 86 3.45 25.85 7.10
C THR A 86 4.95 26.06 6.92
N THR A 87 5.72 25.07 7.32
CA THR A 87 7.18 25.07 7.19
C THR A 87 7.66 24.07 6.14
N ILE A 88 6.75 23.40 5.47
CA ILE A 88 6.99 22.46 4.36
C ILE A 88 6.22 23.00 3.16
N ASP A 89 6.89 23.12 2.02
CA ASP A 89 6.31 23.64 0.78
C ASP A 89 5.64 22.54 -0.03
N ALA A 90 6.15 21.30 0.05
CA ALA A 90 5.55 20.14 -0.63
C ALA A 90 5.97 18.80 -0.01
N VAL A 91 5.16 17.77 -0.30
CA VAL A 91 5.54 16.36 -0.17
C VAL A 91 5.68 15.78 -1.57
N LEU A 92 6.79 15.11 -1.85
CA LEU A 92 6.97 14.23 -3.01
C LEU A 92 6.75 12.79 -2.54
N LEU A 93 5.68 12.17 -2.96
CA LEU A 93 5.36 10.79 -2.61
C LEU A 93 5.84 9.85 -3.70
N THR A 94 6.78 8.95 -3.37
CA THR A 94 7.27 7.94 -4.31
C THR A 94 6.17 6.94 -4.66
N HIS A 95 5.44 6.46 -3.66
CA HIS A 95 4.32 5.54 -3.86
C HIS A 95 3.44 5.38 -2.61
N ALA A 96 2.33 4.65 -2.74
CA ALA A 96 1.30 4.56 -1.72
C ALA A 96 1.40 3.31 -0.81
N HIS A 97 2.60 2.75 -0.55
CA HIS A 97 2.79 1.84 0.57
C HIS A 97 2.80 2.59 1.91
N VAL A 98 2.38 1.91 2.98
CA VAL A 98 2.20 2.54 4.30
C VAL A 98 3.51 3.06 4.90
N ASP A 99 4.62 2.42 4.61
CA ASP A 99 5.96 2.83 5.02
C ASP A 99 6.52 4.03 4.24
N HIS A 100 5.77 4.52 3.24
CA HIS A 100 6.03 5.77 2.50
C HIS A 100 4.94 6.83 2.70
N CYS A 101 3.67 6.44 2.91
CA CYS A 101 2.56 7.40 2.93
C CYS A 101 1.79 7.51 4.25
N LYS A 102 1.94 6.57 5.22
CA LYS A 102 1.04 6.45 6.39
C LYS A 102 0.80 7.75 7.14
N TYR A 103 1.85 8.49 7.41
CA TYR A 103 1.78 9.70 8.23
C TYR A 103 1.43 10.98 7.46
N ILE A 104 1.27 10.91 6.13
CA ILE A 104 0.72 12.02 5.33
C ILE A 104 -0.64 12.48 5.89
N SER A 105 -1.44 11.54 6.43
CA SER A 105 -2.72 11.82 7.08
C SER A 105 -2.63 12.75 8.30
N LEU A 106 -1.44 12.89 8.90
CA LEU A 106 -1.15 13.76 10.03
C LEU A 106 -0.66 15.16 9.63
N LEU A 107 -0.33 15.37 8.37
CA LEU A 107 0.12 16.65 7.86
C LEU A 107 -1.05 17.65 7.71
N ARG A 108 -0.73 18.93 7.61
CA ARG A 108 -1.69 19.98 7.27
C ARG A 108 -2.27 19.75 5.89
N PRO A 109 -3.60 19.90 5.70
CA PRO A 109 -4.25 19.62 4.42
C PRO A 109 -3.85 20.59 3.30
N GLU A 110 -3.37 21.78 3.61
CA GLU A 110 -2.90 22.76 2.64
C GLU A 110 -1.54 22.46 2.03
N ILE A 111 -0.71 21.61 2.65
CA ILE A 111 0.60 21.19 2.09
C ILE A 111 0.36 20.39 0.82
N PRO A 112 0.89 20.82 -0.35
CA PRO A 112 0.75 20.07 -1.59
C PRO A 112 1.42 18.68 -1.49
N ILE A 113 0.71 17.65 -1.93
CA ILE A 113 1.24 16.28 -2.03
C ILE A 113 1.30 15.93 -3.51
N TYR A 114 2.49 15.83 -4.05
CA TYR A 114 2.75 15.43 -5.42
C TYR A 114 2.89 13.91 -5.48
N CYS A 115 2.07 13.25 -6.30
CA CYS A 115 2.07 11.80 -6.46
C CYS A 115 1.63 11.40 -7.87
N SER A 116 1.89 10.14 -8.25
CA SER A 116 1.34 9.56 -9.48
C SER A 116 -0.18 9.38 -9.42
N GLU A 117 -0.82 9.19 -10.58
CA GLU A 117 -2.25 8.86 -10.65
C GLU A 117 -2.56 7.57 -9.91
N ALA A 118 -1.75 6.52 -10.08
CA ALA A 118 -1.97 5.26 -9.40
C ALA A 118 -1.83 5.37 -7.87
N SER A 119 -0.84 6.09 -7.38
CA SER A 119 -0.69 6.35 -5.93
C SER A 119 -1.91 7.08 -5.37
N LYS A 120 -2.47 8.05 -6.09
CA LYS A 120 -3.73 8.72 -5.71
C LYS A 120 -4.90 7.73 -5.66
N LEU A 121 -5.06 6.85 -6.66
CA LEU A 121 -6.14 5.86 -6.69
C LEU A 121 -6.01 4.85 -5.54
N ILE A 122 -4.79 4.44 -5.21
CA ILE A 122 -4.53 3.55 -4.06
C ILE A 122 -4.85 4.27 -2.74
N MET A 123 -4.43 5.52 -2.57
CA MET A 123 -4.79 6.33 -1.40
C MET A 123 -6.30 6.53 -1.28
N GLN A 124 -7.02 6.71 -2.40
CA GLN A 124 -8.47 6.74 -2.42
C GLN A 124 -9.07 5.42 -1.95
N ASN A 125 -8.53 4.30 -2.40
CA ASN A 125 -8.96 2.99 -1.91
C ASN A 125 -8.77 2.85 -0.39
N TYR A 126 -7.65 3.32 0.18
CA TYR A 126 -7.45 3.35 1.64
C TYR A 126 -8.50 4.18 2.37
N ASP A 127 -8.76 5.40 1.89
CA ASP A 127 -9.72 6.32 2.53
C ASP A 127 -11.15 5.76 2.52
N GLU A 128 -11.58 5.19 1.40
CA GLU A 128 -12.96 4.79 1.19
C GLU A 128 -13.25 3.39 1.73
N THR A 129 -12.27 2.47 1.71
CA THR A 129 -12.45 1.10 2.23
C THR A 129 -11.89 0.89 3.64
N GLY A 130 -11.30 1.92 4.23
CA GLY A 130 -10.68 1.91 5.56
C GLY A 130 -11.04 3.12 6.39
N THR A 131 -10.10 3.54 7.23
CA THR A 131 -10.25 4.69 8.15
C THR A 131 -9.18 5.76 7.92
N ASP A 132 -8.35 5.58 6.91
CA ASP A 132 -7.29 6.52 6.55
C ASP A 132 -7.85 7.85 6.03
N GLN A 133 -7.02 8.88 5.95
CA GLN A 133 -7.42 10.25 5.59
C GLN A 133 -6.34 10.87 4.69
N TYR A 134 -6.03 10.19 3.56
CA TYR A 134 -5.01 10.63 2.62
C TYR A 134 -5.51 11.72 1.67
N LEU A 135 -6.73 11.59 1.15
CA LEU A 135 -7.31 12.55 0.23
C LEU A 135 -8.18 13.58 0.93
N THR A 136 -8.74 13.22 2.09
CA THR A 136 -9.60 14.11 2.87
C THR A 136 -9.24 14.05 4.34
N MET A 137 -9.11 15.20 4.97
CA MET A 137 -8.95 15.31 6.42
C MET A 137 -10.31 15.53 7.09
N LYS A 138 -10.65 14.68 8.05
CA LYS A 138 -11.80 14.88 8.94
C LYS A 138 -11.29 15.48 10.24
N GLU A 139 -11.71 16.71 10.52
CA GLU A 139 -11.24 17.45 11.70
C GLU A 139 -11.73 16.79 12.99
N ARG A 140 -10.83 16.63 13.96
CA ARG A 140 -11.10 16.03 15.28
C ARG A 140 -11.00 17.07 16.40
N PHE A 141 -11.31 16.65 17.60
CA PHE A 141 -11.16 17.45 18.82
C PHE A 141 -11.93 18.77 18.84
N GLN A 142 -13.01 18.86 18.07
CA GLN A 142 -13.88 20.03 18.10
C GLN A 142 -14.71 20.06 19.39
N VAL A 143 -14.72 21.22 20.02
CA VAL A 143 -15.56 21.51 21.16
C VAL A 143 -16.41 22.71 20.87
N TYR A 144 -17.56 22.80 21.50
CA TYR A 144 -18.44 23.96 21.45
C TYR A 144 -19.02 24.25 22.83
N GLU A 145 -19.27 25.50 23.08
CA GLU A 145 -20.00 25.93 24.30
C GLU A 145 -21.52 25.78 24.05
N ASN A 146 -22.18 25.08 24.92
CA ASN A 146 -23.62 24.93 24.88
C ASN A 146 -24.33 26.18 25.43
N LYS A 147 -25.66 26.22 25.34
CA LYS A 147 -26.47 27.38 25.82
C LYS A 147 -26.36 27.63 27.32
N SER A 148 -25.87 26.68 28.10
CA SER A 148 -25.64 26.82 29.55
C SER A 148 -24.20 27.24 29.89
N GLY A 149 -23.35 27.51 28.90
CA GLY A 149 -21.95 27.88 29.11
C GLY A 149 -21.01 26.69 29.35
N GLU A 150 -21.49 25.46 29.16
CA GLU A 150 -20.67 24.26 29.35
C GLU A 150 -20.00 23.87 28.04
N VAL A 151 -18.73 23.44 28.11
CA VAL A 151 -17.99 22.93 26.98
C VAL A 151 -18.40 21.48 26.70
N SER A 152 -18.89 21.25 25.51
CA SER A 152 -19.30 19.94 25.00
C SER A 152 -18.46 19.52 23.79
N ARG A 153 -18.27 18.21 23.61
CA ARG A 153 -17.62 17.67 22.43
C ARG A 153 -18.59 17.65 21.25
N ALA A 154 -18.09 17.98 20.06
CA ALA A 154 -18.85 17.77 18.82
C ALA A 154 -19.03 16.26 18.57
N SER A 155 -20.26 15.84 18.32
CA SER A 155 -20.54 14.48 17.90
C SER A 155 -20.22 14.31 16.40
N GLY A 156 -19.35 13.36 16.06
CA GLY A 156 -18.94 13.08 14.69
C GLY A 156 -17.97 14.14 14.12
N TYR A 157 -17.61 13.93 12.85
CA TYR A 157 -16.77 14.87 12.11
C TYR A 157 -17.66 15.92 11.43
N LYS A 158 -17.55 17.17 11.84
CA LYS A 158 -18.36 18.26 11.27
C LYS A 158 -17.69 18.97 10.11
N VAL A 159 -16.37 18.88 10.01
CA VAL A 159 -15.57 19.52 8.96
C VAL A 159 -14.75 18.46 8.25
N THR A 160 -14.93 18.40 6.94
CA THR A 160 -14.10 17.59 6.03
C THR A 160 -13.38 18.55 5.09
N ILE A 161 -12.06 18.46 5.07
CA ILE A 161 -11.20 19.35 4.27
C ILE A 161 -10.49 18.48 3.23
N PRO A 162 -10.66 18.76 1.92
CA PRO A 162 -9.88 18.08 0.89
C PRO A 162 -8.39 18.43 1.06
N ARG A 163 -7.51 17.44 0.87
CA ARG A 163 -6.08 17.68 0.83
C ARG A 163 -5.66 18.18 -0.54
N ASN A 164 -4.59 18.94 -0.57
CA ASN A 164 -4.00 19.48 -1.80
C ASN A 164 -3.19 18.39 -2.52
N ILE A 165 -3.86 17.50 -3.25
CA ILE A 165 -3.22 16.44 -4.04
C ILE A 165 -2.91 16.95 -5.44
N GLN A 166 -1.64 16.93 -5.82
CA GLN A 166 -1.13 17.31 -7.13
C GLN A 166 -0.66 16.05 -7.87
N VAL A 167 -1.41 15.64 -8.90
CA VAL A 167 -1.02 14.50 -9.73
C VAL A 167 -0.06 15.00 -10.81
N PHE A 168 1.16 14.48 -10.82
CA PHE A 168 2.12 14.77 -11.88
C PHE A 168 1.97 13.81 -13.07
N GLU A 169 2.51 14.19 -14.19
CA GLU A 169 2.63 13.35 -15.37
C GLU A 169 4.00 12.65 -15.33
N GLU A 170 4.00 11.31 -15.31
CA GLU A 170 5.22 10.50 -15.26
C GLU A 170 6.16 10.85 -16.43
N GLY A 171 7.45 10.97 -16.14
CA GLY A 171 8.48 11.35 -17.11
C GLY A 171 8.48 12.84 -17.50
N LYS A 172 7.57 13.68 -16.97
CA LYS A 172 7.48 15.09 -17.28
C LYS A 172 7.93 15.96 -16.12
N LYS A 173 8.94 16.79 -16.37
CA LYS A 173 9.48 17.72 -15.37
C LYS A 173 8.45 18.73 -14.93
N PHE A 174 8.49 19.05 -13.64
CA PHE A 174 7.77 20.17 -13.02
C PHE A 174 8.65 20.84 -11.96
N SER A 175 8.25 21.99 -11.46
CA SER A 175 9.04 22.75 -10.47
C SER A 175 8.24 22.93 -9.18
N ILE A 176 8.93 22.83 -8.06
CA ILE A 176 8.47 23.26 -6.74
C ILE A 176 9.40 24.40 -6.32
N ASP A 177 8.94 25.62 -6.43
CA ASP A 177 9.70 26.84 -6.20
C ASP A 177 11.09 26.81 -6.88
N SER A 178 12.19 26.65 -6.11
CA SER A 178 13.56 26.65 -6.63
C SER A 178 14.08 25.29 -7.10
N VAL A 179 13.31 24.23 -6.97
CA VAL A 179 13.73 22.85 -7.27
C VAL A 179 12.94 22.32 -8.46
N ASP A 180 13.63 21.92 -9.52
CA ASP A 180 13.02 21.19 -10.63
C ASP A 180 13.01 19.69 -10.31
N VAL A 181 11.86 19.04 -10.52
CA VAL A 181 11.60 17.65 -10.22
C VAL A 181 11.31 16.87 -11.48
N GLU A 182 11.99 15.76 -11.67
CA GLU A 182 11.78 14.83 -12.77
C GLU A 182 11.30 13.48 -12.18
N PRO A 183 9.99 13.17 -12.25
CA PRO A 183 9.45 11.89 -11.82
C PRO A 183 9.76 10.84 -12.88
N MET A 184 10.24 9.68 -12.48
CA MET A 184 10.59 8.57 -13.35
C MET A 184 9.89 7.31 -12.84
N PRO A 185 8.98 6.70 -13.60
CA PRO A 185 8.34 5.47 -13.19
C PRO A 185 9.36 4.35 -13.04
N VAL A 186 9.17 3.51 -12.02
CA VAL A 186 9.99 2.32 -11.76
C VAL A 186 9.09 1.11 -11.45
N ASP A 187 9.63 -0.08 -11.61
CA ASP A 187 8.92 -1.32 -11.26
C ASP A 187 9.01 -1.60 -9.76
N HIS A 188 7.87 -1.92 -9.18
CA HIS A 188 7.71 -2.38 -7.80
C HIS A 188 6.46 -3.27 -7.71
N SER A 189 6.02 -3.69 -6.51
CA SER A 189 4.86 -4.58 -6.33
C SER A 189 3.51 -3.92 -6.59
N ILE A 190 3.42 -2.58 -6.48
CA ILE A 190 2.21 -1.81 -6.81
C ILE A 190 2.47 -0.89 -8.01
N PRO A 191 1.45 -0.50 -8.78
CA PRO A 191 1.60 0.48 -9.86
C PRO A 191 1.82 1.90 -9.33
N GLY A 192 2.44 2.75 -10.16
CA GLY A 192 2.64 4.18 -9.88
C GLY A 192 3.70 4.45 -8.82
N VAL A 193 4.75 3.65 -8.82
CA VAL A 193 5.97 3.93 -8.06
C VAL A 193 6.89 4.77 -8.93
N ASP A 194 7.33 5.90 -8.40
CA ASP A 194 8.21 6.84 -9.07
C ASP A 194 9.49 7.07 -8.27
N ALA A 195 10.60 6.96 -8.95
CA ALA A 195 11.85 7.57 -8.55
C ALA A 195 11.84 9.05 -8.90
N PHE A 196 12.64 9.87 -8.22
CA PHE A 196 12.74 11.30 -8.49
C PHE A 196 14.18 11.73 -8.75
N ILE A 197 14.39 12.57 -9.76
CA ILE A 197 15.62 13.33 -9.94
C ILE A 197 15.32 14.80 -9.62
N LEU A 198 15.95 15.34 -8.57
CA LEU A 198 15.80 16.72 -8.14
C LEU A 198 17.01 17.52 -8.62
N HIS A 199 16.74 18.60 -9.32
CA HIS A 199 17.76 19.56 -9.76
C HIS A 199 17.75 20.75 -8.80
N THR A 200 18.74 20.81 -7.94
CA THR A 200 18.90 21.83 -6.90
C THR A 200 19.97 22.82 -7.24
N SER A 201 20.11 23.90 -6.44
CA SER A 201 21.18 24.90 -6.63
C SER A 201 22.58 24.36 -6.38
N SER A 202 22.73 23.21 -5.71
CA SER A 202 24.02 22.60 -5.39
C SER A 202 24.35 21.36 -6.23
N GLY A 203 23.42 20.93 -7.09
CA GLY A 203 23.59 19.75 -7.96
C GLY A 203 22.33 18.91 -8.09
N SER A 204 22.46 17.76 -8.72
CA SER A 204 21.35 16.84 -8.97
C SER A 204 21.36 15.68 -7.97
N ILE A 205 20.18 15.35 -7.45
CA ILE A 205 19.95 14.31 -6.45
C ILE A 205 18.94 13.33 -7.02
N ALA A 206 19.26 12.04 -7.08
CA ALA A 206 18.30 11.00 -7.37
C ALA A 206 17.83 10.33 -6.07
N ASN A 207 16.53 9.99 -6.01
CA ASN A 207 15.95 9.10 -5.01
C ASN A 207 15.25 7.99 -5.75
N THR A 208 15.66 6.74 -5.52
CA THR A 208 15.14 5.58 -6.22
C THR A 208 13.68 5.26 -5.87
N GLY A 209 13.19 5.72 -4.71
CA GLY A 209 12.05 5.06 -4.10
C GLY A 209 12.36 3.56 -3.94
N ASP A 210 11.33 2.73 -3.97
CA ASP A 210 11.46 1.28 -3.97
C ASP A 210 11.41 0.78 -5.41
N LEU A 211 12.33 -0.11 -5.78
CA LEU A 211 12.43 -0.57 -7.16
C LEU A 211 12.86 -2.03 -7.29
N ARG A 212 12.56 -2.62 -8.45
CA ARG A 212 13.02 -3.95 -8.86
C ARG A 212 13.16 -4.02 -10.39
N PHE A 213 13.74 -5.15 -10.91
CA PHE A 213 13.86 -5.43 -12.36
C PHE A 213 13.21 -6.76 -12.76
N HIS A 214 12.50 -7.39 -11.85
CA HIS A 214 11.93 -8.73 -12.04
C HIS A 214 10.39 -8.74 -12.01
N GLY A 215 9.76 -7.58 -12.03
CA GLY A 215 8.33 -7.42 -12.17
C GLY A 215 7.87 -7.21 -13.61
N ARG A 216 6.70 -6.62 -13.78
CA ARG A 216 6.07 -6.42 -15.09
C ARG A 216 6.48 -5.12 -15.78
N ARG A 217 7.11 -4.18 -15.05
CA ARG A 217 7.53 -2.84 -15.51
C ARG A 217 9.05 -2.64 -15.49
N LYS A 218 9.83 -3.72 -15.55
CA LYS A 218 11.31 -3.66 -15.50
C LYS A 218 11.93 -2.65 -16.45
N ASP A 219 11.33 -2.47 -17.65
CA ASP A 219 11.84 -1.54 -18.65
C ASP A 219 11.74 -0.07 -18.21
N ASP A 220 10.84 0.25 -17.28
CA ASP A 220 10.75 1.61 -16.71
C ASP A 220 11.89 1.83 -15.71
N THR A 221 12.24 0.84 -14.90
CA THR A 221 13.42 0.90 -14.02
C THR A 221 14.71 1.02 -14.82
N GLU A 222 14.86 0.31 -15.97
CA GLU A 222 16.03 0.46 -16.86
C GLU A 222 16.14 1.88 -17.39
N LYS A 223 15.05 2.49 -17.85
CA LYS A 223 15.02 3.90 -18.31
C LYS A 223 15.43 4.88 -17.20
N PHE A 224 15.02 4.62 -15.95
CA PHE A 224 15.45 5.42 -14.81
C PHE A 224 16.97 5.34 -14.63
N VAL A 225 17.56 4.15 -14.67
CA VAL A 225 19.01 3.96 -14.56
C VAL A 225 19.76 4.67 -15.69
N GLU A 226 19.31 4.51 -16.94
CA GLU A 226 19.87 5.20 -18.09
C GLU A 226 19.81 6.73 -17.92
N ARG A 227 18.66 7.24 -17.47
CA ARG A 227 18.45 8.67 -17.23
C ARG A 227 19.33 9.22 -16.10
N CYS A 228 19.55 8.43 -15.05
CA CYS A 228 20.50 8.78 -13.99
C CYS A 228 21.93 8.94 -14.54
N GLY A 229 22.39 7.99 -15.35
CA GLY A 229 23.72 8.05 -15.99
C GLY A 229 23.93 9.28 -16.86
N GLU A 230 22.88 9.76 -17.54
CA GLU A 230 22.90 10.99 -18.34
C GLU A 230 22.91 12.27 -17.49
N SER A 231 22.45 12.21 -16.22
CA SER A 231 22.13 13.40 -15.39
C SER A 231 23.32 13.92 -14.59
N SER A 232 24.50 13.30 -14.64
CA SER A 232 25.68 13.72 -13.86
C SER A 232 25.36 13.94 -12.38
N LEU A 233 24.81 12.93 -11.73
CA LEU A 233 24.29 13.02 -10.36
C LEU A 233 25.39 13.35 -9.34
N ASP A 234 25.12 14.27 -8.43
CA ASP A 234 25.96 14.56 -7.28
C ASP A 234 25.67 13.57 -6.13
N LEU A 235 24.43 13.13 -6.01
CA LEU A 235 23.98 12.22 -4.97
C LEU A 235 22.90 11.27 -5.49
N ILE A 236 22.97 10.00 -5.06
CA ILE A 236 21.88 9.05 -5.16
C ILE A 236 21.50 8.53 -3.77
N LEU A 237 20.19 8.61 -3.46
CA LEU A 237 19.56 7.91 -2.35
C LEU A 237 19.02 6.60 -2.92
N CYS A 238 19.64 5.47 -2.58
CA CYS A 238 19.32 4.18 -3.17
C CYS A 238 18.77 3.21 -2.14
N GLU A 239 17.60 2.61 -2.42
CA GLU A 239 17.09 1.52 -1.60
C GLU A 239 18.04 0.33 -1.57
N GLY A 240 17.97 -0.46 -0.50
CA GLY A 240 18.78 -1.65 -0.34
C GLY A 240 18.09 -2.74 0.49
N THR A 241 16.74 -2.80 0.44
CA THR A 241 15.94 -3.73 1.26
C THR A 241 16.40 -5.18 1.15
N ARG A 242 16.87 -5.62 -0.01
CA ARG A 242 17.30 -7.00 -0.29
C ARG A 242 18.70 -7.08 -0.90
N VAL A 243 19.55 -6.13 -0.58
CA VAL A 243 20.90 -6.04 -1.12
C VAL A 243 21.75 -7.29 -0.84
N GLU A 244 21.45 -8.02 0.25
CA GLU A 244 22.13 -9.26 0.64
C GLU A 244 21.69 -10.50 -0.17
N LYS A 245 20.63 -10.43 -0.96
CA LYS A 245 20.15 -11.53 -1.82
C LYS A 245 20.82 -11.51 -3.18
N GLU A 246 21.17 -12.68 -3.71
CA GLU A 246 21.89 -12.78 -4.99
C GLU A 246 20.94 -12.82 -6.20
N LYS A 247 19.75 -13.40 -6.06
CA LYS A 247 18.80 -13.58 -7.18
C LYS A 247 17.37 -13.68 -6.72
N SER A 248 16.47 -13.06 -7.49
CA SER A 248 15.02 -13.12 -7.32
C SER A 248 14.35 -13.91 -8.45
N MET A 249 13.22 -14.58 -8.14
CA MET A 249 12.26 -15.03 -9.17
C MET A 249 11.62 -13.80 -9.84
N THR A 250 10.94 -14.02 -10.95
CA THR A 250 10.16 -13.00 -11.66
C THR A 250 8.67 -13.15 -11.43
N GLU A 251 7.87 -12.12 -11.71
CA GLU A 251 6.40 -12.23 -11.72
C GLU A 251 5.90 -13.26 -12.75
N TYR A 252 6.64 -13.50 -13.82
CA TYR A 252 6.33 -14.56 -14.80
C TYR A 252 6.57 -15.96 -14.25
N ASP A 253 7.59 -16.14 -13.37
CA ASP A 253 7.81 -17.39 -12.65
C ASP A 253 6.64 -17.66 -11.68
N ILE A 254 6.16 -16.64 -10.97
CA ILE A 254 4.98 -16.73 -10.10
C ILE A 254 3.76 -17.19 -10.90
N GLU A 255 3.50 -16.58 -12.05
CA GLU A 255 2.39 -16.94 -12.94
C GLU A 255 2.50 -18.40 -13.40
N SER A 256 3.69 -18.82 -13.84
CA SER A 256 3.95 -20.18 -14.34
C SER A 256 3.81 -21.24 -13.26
N ILE A 257 4.45 -21.03 -12.09
CA ILE A 257 4.39 -21.96 -10.96
C ILE A 257 2.95 -22.06 -10.44
N SER A 258 2.27 -20.92 -10.28
CA SER A 258 0.87 -20.90 -9.83
C SER A 258 -0.04 -21.62 -10.82
N THR A 259 0.12 -21.41 -12.12
CA THR A 259 -0.65 -22.10 -13.17
C THR A 259 -0.48 -23.63 -13.06
N LYS A 260 0.74 -24.11 -12.80
CA LYS A 260 1.01 -25.54 -12.61
C LYS A 260 0.25 -26.07 -11.39
N ILE A 261 0.38 -25.43 -10.22
CA ILE A 261 -0.32 -25.84 -9.00
C ILE A 261 -1.84 -25.83 -9.20
N ILE A 262 -2.38 -24.81 -9.85
CA ILE A 262 -3.81 -24.68 -10.15
C ILE A 262 -4.30 -25.84 -11.03
N ASN A 263 -3.54 -26.23 -12.05
CA ASN A 263 -3.90 -27.34 -12.94
C ASN A 263 -3.80 -28.72 -12.25
N GLU A 264 -2.91 -28.88 -11.28
CA GLU A 264 -2.75 -30.11 -10.48
C GLU A 264 -3.79 -30.20 -9.34
N THR A 265 -4.50 -29.12 -9.01
CA THR A 265 -5.50 -29.09 -7.93
C THR A 265 -6.88 -29.48 -8.43
N GLU A 266 -7.48 -30.53 -7.82
CA GLU A 266 -8.79 -31.03 -8.21
C GLU A 266 -9.98 -30.25 -7.66
N GLN A 267 -9.77 -29.50 -6.57
CA GLN A 267 -10.80 -28.76 -5.85
C GLN A 267 -10.48 -27.26 -5.81
N LEU A 268 -10.81 -26.57 -4.73
CA LEU A 268 -10.59 -25.13 -4.57
C LEU A 268 -9.09 -24.82 -4.52
N VAL A 269 -8.66 -23.83 -5.29
CA VAL A 269 -7.35 -23.20 -5.08
C VAL A 269 -7.58 -21.96 -4.24
N ILE A 270 -6.93 -21.87 -3.08
CA ILE A 270 -6.96 -20.70 -2.21
C ILE A 270 -5.65 -19.94 -2.41
N VAL A 271 -5.72 -18.63 -2.56
CA VAL A 271 -4.53 -17.79 -2.78
C VAL A 271 -4.50 -16.64 -1.77
N GLY A 272 -3.33 -16.44 -1.13
CA GLY A 272 -3.07 -15.32 -0.23
C GLY A 272 -1.98 -14.42 -0.81
N TYR A 273 -2.26 -13.12 -1.00
CA TYR A 273 -1.31 -12.11 -1.47
C TYR A 273 -1.69 -10.71 -0.97
N PRO A 274 -0.79 -9.70 -1.03
CA PRO A 274 -1.13 -8.36 -0.57
C PRO A 274 -2.27 -7.77 -1.38
N ILE A 275 -3.29 -7.24 -0.71
CA ILE A 275 -4.58 -6.85 -1.32
C ILE A 275 -4.44 -5.78 -2.42
N ARG A 276 -3.38 -4.96 -2.37
CA ARG A 276 -3.11 -3.87 -3.33
C ARG A 276 -1.99 -4.18 -4.31
N ASP A 277 -1.39 -5.36 -4.22
CA ASP A 277 -0.43 -5.85 -5.20
C ASP A 277 -1.17 -6.26 -6.49
N LEU A 278 -1.36 -5.28 -7.38
CA LEU A 278 -2.05 -5.49 -8.65
C LEU A 278 -1.24 -6.33 -9.64
N ASP A 279 0.07 -6.36 -9.53
CA ASP A 279 0.90 -7.24 -10.35
C ASP A 279 0.70 -8.70 -9.97
N ARG A 280 0.58 -8.98 -8.66
CA ARG A 280 0.27 -10.31 -8.17
C ARG A 280 -1.16 -10.73 -8.48
N LEU A 281 -2.12 -9.80 -8.36
CA LEU A 281 -3.49 -10.02 -8.83
C LEU A 281 -3.49 -10.40 -10.31
N MET A 282 -2.69 -9.69 -11.13
CA MET A 282 -2.54 -9.98 -12.57
C MET A 282 -1.96 -11.37 -12.81
N SER A 283 -0.96 -11.80 -12.04
CA SER A 283 -0.37 -13.14 -12.13
C SER A 283 -1.42 -14.22 -11.88
N PHE A 284 -2.24 -14.08 -10.85
CA PHE A 284 -3.33 -15.03 -10.58
C PHE A 284 -4.50 -14.92 -11.57
N TYR A 285 -4.80 -13.72 -12.07
CA TYR A 285 -5.79 -13.55 -13.14
C TYR A 285 -5.40 -14.26 -14.44
N LEU A 286 -4.13 -14.14 -14.84
CA LEU A 286 -3.62 -14.81 -16.02
C LEU A 286 -3.56 -16.33 -15.83
N ALA A 287 -3.14 -16.80 -14.65
CA ALA A 287 -3.17 -18.20 -14.28
C ALA A 287 -4.60 -18.77 -14.28
N ALA A 288 -5.60 -17.99 -13.81
CA ALA A 288 -7.00 -18.36 -13.86
C ALA A 288 -7.48 -18.56 -15.31
N LYS A 289 -7.15 -17.61 -16.20
CA LYS A 289 -7.47 -17.72 -17.63
C LYS A 289 -6.83 -18.94 -18.28
N ALA A 290 -5.55 -19.18 -18.01
CA ALA A 290 -4.78 -20.29 -18.57
C ALA A 290 -5.33 -21.66 -18.13
N SER A 291 -5.87 -21.76 -16.89
CA SER A 291 -6.45 -22.99 -16.33
C SER A 291 -7.96 -23.14 -16.55
N GLY A 292 -8.62 -22.17 -17.20
CA GLY A 292 -10.07 -22.17 -17.41
C GLY A 292 -10.90 -21.97 -16.14
N ARG A 293 -10.29 -21.43 -15.07
CA ARG A 293 -10.96 -21.11 -13.79
C ARG A 293 -11.29 -19.61 -13.68
N PHE A 294 -12.08 -19.26 -12.67
CA PHE A 294 -12.38 -17.88 -12.34
C PHE A 294 -11.53 -17.41 -11.14
N LEU A 295 -10.96 -16.22 -11.21
CA LEU A 295 -10.36 -15.58 -10.04
C LEU A 295 -11.47 -14.93 -9.21
N VAL A 296 -11.61 -15.37 -7.96
CA VAL A 296 -12.52 -14.77 -6.98
C VAL A 296 -11.76 -13.79 -6.13
N ILE A 297 -12.07 -12.51 -6.25
CA ILE A 297 -11.46 -11.40 -5.51
C ILE A 297 -12.40 -10.92 -4.39
N ASP A 298 -11.86 -10.25 -3.38
CA ASP A 298 -12.70 -9.61 -2.37
C ASP A 298 -13.26 -8.25 -2.83
N VAL A 299 -14.18 -7.69 -2.05
CA VAL A 299 -14.86 -6.42 -2.38
C VAL A 299 -13.90 -5.24 -2.41
N LYS A 300 -12.82 -5.23 -1.58
CA LYS A 300 -11.82 -4.16 -1.57
C LYS A 300 -10.97 -4.17 -2.83
N GLN A 301 -10.62 -5.36 -3.33
CA GLN A 301 -9.94 -5.51 -4.62
C GLN A 301 -10.86 -5.11 -5.77
N ALA A 302 -12.14 -5.52 -5.72
CA ALA A 302 -13.12 -5.09 -6.72
C ALA A 302 -13.26 -3.57 -6.77
N TYR A 303 -13.27 -2.92 -5.61
CA TYR A 303 -13.30 -1.45 -5.52
C TYR A 303 -12.01 -0.82 -6.10
N LEU A 304 -10.85 -1.37 -5.78
CA LEU A 304 -9.58 -0.91 -6.35
C LEU A 304 -9.57 -1.04 -7.88
N LEU A 305 -9.98 -2.20 -8.42
CA LEU A 305 -10.10 -2.39 -9.87
C LEU A 305 -11.10 -1.43 -10.52
N LYS A 306 -12.19 -1.08 -9.82
CA LYS A 306 -13.15 -0.06 -10.28
C LYS A 306 -12.48 1.31 -10.39
N LEU A 307 -11.71 1.72 -9.38
CA LEU A 307 -10.96 2.98 -9.41
C LEU A 307 -9.98 3.00 -10.59
N PHE A 308 -9.20 1.94 -10.76
CA PHE A 308 -8.24 1.82 -11.86
C PHE A 308 -8.92 1.77 -13.24
N SER A 309 -10.12 1.19 -13.35
CA SER A 309 -10.91 1.19 -14.58
C SER A 309 -11.39 2.60 -14.99
N SER A 310 -11.40 3.56 -14.09
CA SER A 310 -11.75 4.96 -14.39
C SER A 310 -10.60 5.75 -15.04
N SER A 311 -9.36 5.26 -14.94
CA SER A 311 -8.19 5.85 -15.59
C SER A 311 -8.07 5.43 -17.05
N ALA A 312 -7.80 6.38 -17.93
CA ALA A 312 -7.59 6.09 -19.36
C ALA A 312 -6.35 5.22 -19.62
N HIS A 313 -5.33 5.31 -18.74
CA HIS A 313 -4.12 4.52 -18.81
C HIS A 313 -4.33 3.12 -18.20
N PHE A 314 -4.72 3.06 -16.92
CA PHE A 314 -4.76 1.81 -16.16
C PHE A 314 -5.90 0.87 -16.56
N SER A 315 -7.01 1.38 -17.13
CA SER A 315 -8.12 0.55 -17.62
C SER A 315 -7.70 -0.46 -18.71
N LYS A 316 -6.55 -0.27 -19.33
CA LYS A 316 -6.00 -1.17 -20.35
C LYS A 316 -5.03 -2.21 -19.77
N LEU A 317 -4.51 -1.97 -18.57
CA LEU A 317 -3.49 -2.80 -17.94
C LEU A 317 -4.07 -3.86 -17.00
N TYR A 318 -5.19 -3.56 -16.36
CA TYR A 318 -5.81 -4.42 -15.35
C TYR A 318 -7.24 -4.80 -15.75
N PRO A 319 -7.74 -5.98 -15.33
CA PRO A 319 -9.13 -6.36 -15.56
C PRO A 319 -10.05 -5.42 -14.80
N GLY A 320 -11.22 -5.11 -15.38
CA GLY A 320 -12.27 -4.43 -14.64
C GLY A 320 -12.95 -5.37 -13.62
N PRO A 321 -13.68 -4.85 -12.63
CA PRO A 321 -14.35 -5.67 -11.63
C PRO A 321 -15.46 -6.56 -12.22
N THR A 322 -15.94 -6.26 -13.43
CA THR A 322 -16.93 -7.04 -14.16
C THR A 322 -16.34 -7.91 -15.28
N ASP A 323 -15.00 -8.09 -15.31
CA ASP A 323 -14.36 -8.96 -16.28
C ASP A 323 -14.92 -10.38 -16.19
N LYS A 324 -15.08 -11.03 -17.34
CA LYS A 324 -15.70 -12.36 -17.45
C LYS A 324 -14.98 -13.48 -16.70
N HIS A 325 -13.70 -13.32 -16.39
CA HIS A 325 -12.90 -14.28 -15.61
C HIS A 325 -12.75 -13.89 -14.13
N VAL A 326 -13.42 -12.81 -13.70
CA VAL A 326 -13.42 -12.34 -12.31
C VAL A 326 -14.78 -12.61 -11.66
N LYS A 327 -14.77 -13.08 -10.42
CA LYS A 327 -15.91 -13.15 -9.52
C LYS A 327 -15.62 -12.29 -8.29
N ILE A 328 -16.64 -11.68 -7.71
CA ILE A 328 -16.51 -10.84 -6.53
C ILE A 328 -17.14 -11.57 -5.35
N PHE A 329 -16.32 -11.90 -4.36
CA PHE A 329 -16.81 -12.56 -3.15
C PHE A 329 -17.44 -11.53 -2.21
N ILE A 330 -18.72 -11.72 -1.91
CA ILE A 330 -19.43 -10.95 -0.91
C ILE A 330 -19.38 -11.73 0.41
N PRO A 331 -18.65 -11.23 1.42
CA PRO A 331 -18.56 -11.92 2.70
C PRO A 331 -19.89 -11.84 3.44
N ARG A 332 -20.10 -12.79 4.34
CA ARG A 332 -21.25 -12.81 5.22
C ARG A 332 -21.26 -11.58 6.13
N GLY A 333 -22.36 -10.84 6.13
CA GLY A 333 -22.53 -9.68 7.00
C GLY A 333 -22.98 -10.06 8.40
N THR A 334 -23.10 -9.07 9.28
CA THR A 334 -23.50 -9.25 10.70
C THR A 334 -24.86 -9.92 10.84
N TRP A 335 -25.81 -9.54 9.98
CA TRP A 335 -27.16 -10.10 9.91
C TRP A 335 -27.30 -11.18 8.84
N SER A 336 -26.18 -11.58 8.24
CA SER A 336 -26.14 -12.58 7.15
C SER A 336 -26.97 -12.19 5.93
N LEU A 337 -27.02 -10.90 5.60
CA LEU A 337 -27.73 -10.37 4.42
C LEU A 337 -27.02 -10.83 3.15
N LEU A 338 -27.50 -11.92 2.56
CA LEU A 338 -26.99 -12.47 1.31
C LEU A 338 -28.02 -12.44 0.17
N ASP A 339 -29.20 -11.87 0.42
CA ASP A 339 -30.20 -11.68 -0.62
C ASP A 339 -29.79 -10.49 -1.51
N LYS A 340 -29.71 -10.73 -2.83
CA LYS A 340 -29.39 -9.69 -3.83
C LYS A 340 -30.54 -8.69 -4.04
N ASP A 341 -31.76 -9.01 -3.61
CA ASP A 341 -32.87 -8.08 -3.64
C ASP A 341 -32.84 -7.14 -2.43
N LEU A 342 -32.02 -6.09 -2.57
CA LEU A 342 -31.80 -5.09 -1.53
C LEU A 342 -33.06 -4.29 -1.19
N SER A 343 -34.09 -4.31 -2.03
CA SER A 343 -35.36 -3.61 -1.78
C SER A 343 -36.13 -4.16 -0.59
N LYS A 344 -35.85 -5.38 -0.18
CA LYS A 344 -36.47 -6.04 0.97
C LYS A 344 -35.96 -5.57 2.31
N PHE A 345 -34.82 -4.83 2.34
CA PHE A 345 -34.15 -4.41 3.56
C PHE A 345 -34.25 -2.91 3.74
N SER A 346 -34.39 -2.48 4.99
CA SER A 346 -34.27 -1.06 5.31
C SER A 346 -32.82 -0.57 5.14
N GLU A 347 -32.63 0.70 4.83
CA GLU A 347 -31.29 1.28 4.71
C GLU A 347 -30.44 1.04 5.96
N ARG A 348 -31.04 1.17 7.15
CA ARG A 348 -30.36 0.86 8.43
C ARG A 348 -29.85 -0.57 8.52
N GLN A 349 -30.56 -1.55 8.01
CA GLN A 349 -30.12 -2.94 8.00
C GLN A 349 -28.94 -3.14 7.04
N LEU A 350 -29.00 -2.50 5.87
CA LEU A 350 -27.90 -2.53 4.90
C LEU A 350 -26.65 -1.84 5.46
N GLU A 351 -26.81 -0.73 6.18
CA GLU A 351 -25.72 0.00 6.82
C GLU A 351 -25.01 -0.80 7.92
N MET A 352 -25.73 -1.66 8.61
CA MET A 352 -25.17 -2.53 9.65
C MET A 352 -24.29 -3.65 9.08
N ASP A 353 -24.60 -4.12 7.87
CA ASP A 353 -23.90 -5.25 7.25
C ASP A 353 -22.84 -4.81 6.23
N TYR A 354 -23.13 -3.74 5.48
CA TYR A 354 -22.29 -3.32 4.36
C TYR A 354 -22.08 -1.81 4.36
N ALA A 355 -20.82 -1.38 4.34
CA ALA A 355 -20.48 0.02 4.14
C ALA A 355 -20.98 0.53 2.78
N VAL A 356 -21.22 1.84 2.66
CA VAL A 356 -21.80 2.47 1.45
C VAL A 356 -21.05 2.04 0.18
N TRP A 357 -19.72 2.04 0.21
CA TRP A 357 -18.89 1.67 -0.95
C TRP A 357 -18.99 0.18 -1.34
N GLN A 358 -19.42 -0.71 -0.42
CA GLN A 358 -19.59 -2.13 -0.70
C GLN A 358 -20.91 -2.45 -1.40
N ARG A 359 -21.95 -1.66 -1.13
CA ARG A 359 -23.34 -1.97 -1.51
C ARG A 359 -23.56 -2.12 -3.01
N GLU A 360 -22.83 -1.35 -3.82
CA GLU A 360 -22.94 -1.46 -5.27
C GLU A 360 -22.54 -2.86 -5.79
N PHE A 361 -21.51 -3.47 -5.18
CA PHE A 361 -21.02 -4.78 -5.60
C PHE A 361 -21.98 -5.93 -5.30
N LEU A 362 -22.91 -5.74 -4.34
CA LEU A 362 -23.93 -6.73 -4.03
C LEU A 362 -24.82 -7.05 -5.22
N THR A 363 -24.98 -6.11 -6.16
CA THR A 363 -25.84 -6.23 -7.34
C THR A 363 -25.08 -6.55 -8.63
N TYR A 364 -23.76 -6.70 -8.57
CA TYR A 364 -22.98 -7.04 -9.76
C TYR A 364 -23.30 -8.45 -10.26
N PRO A 365 -23.37 -8.69 -11.58
CA PRO A 365 -23.79 -9.98 -12.13
C PRO A 365 -22.78 -11.11 -11.83
N ASN A 366 -21.54 -10.78 -11.51
CA ASN A 366 -20.47 -11.70 -11.13
C ASN A 366 -20.19 -11.74 -9.62
N ALA A 367 -21.07 -11.12 -8.79
CA ALA A 367 -21.02 -11.24 -7.35
C ALA A 367 -21.46 -12.65 -6.93
N ILE A 368 -20.69 -13.26 -6.04
CA ILE A 368 -20.94 -14.59 -5.48
C ILE A 368 -20.77 -14.57 -3.98
N ASP A 369 -21.44 -15.49 -3.29
CA ASP A 369 -21.30 -15.68 -1.85
C ASP A 369 -20.63 -17.03 -1.49
N TYR A 370 -20.52 -17.33 -0.21
CA TYR A 370 -19.88 -18.55 0.27
C TYR A 370 -20.58 -19.82 -0.24
N ARG A 371 -21.90 -19.81 -0.51
CA ARG A 371 -22.67 -20.95 -1.03
C ARG A 371 -22.27 -21.24 -2.47
N ASP A 372 -22.09 -20.19 -3.27
CA ASP A 372 -21.60 -20.31 -4.64
C ASP A 372 -20.17 -20.87 -4.66
N VAL A 373 -19.29 -20.36 -3.78
CA VAL A 373 -17.92 -20.87 -3.68
C VAL A 373 -17.92 -22.34 -3.24
N ALA A 374 -18.70 -22.72 -2.22
CA ALA A 374 -18.80 -24.09 -1.74
C ALA A 374 -19.31 -25.05 -2.81
N ALA A 375 -20.25 -24.61 -3.66
CA ALA A 375 -20.86 -25.45 -4.72
C ALA A 375 -19.94 -25.63 -5.95
N HIS A 376 -19.05 -24.68 -6.24
CA HIS A 376 -18.29 -24.63 -7.50
C HIS A 376 -16.76 -24.63 -7.30
N GLN A 377 -16.26 -25.28 -6.24
CA GLN A 377 -14.86 -25.22 -5.82
C GLN A 377 -13.84 -25.53 -6.93
N LYS A 378 -14.15 -26.47 -7.82
CA LYS A 378 -13.28 -26.89 -8.94
C LYS A 378 -13.05 -25.79 -9.98
N GLU A 379 -13.96 -24.82 -10.06
CA GLU A 379 -13.96 -23.78 -11.07
C GLU A 379 -13.26 -22.49 -10.57
N LEU A 380 -12.89 -22.44 -9.28
CA LEU A 380 -12.54 -21.21 -8.62
C LEU A 380 -11.10 -21.20 -8.10
N ILE A 381 -10.48 -20.00 -8.17
CA ILE A 381 -9.30 -19.60 -7.44
C ILE A 381 -9.77 -18.52 -6.46
N PHE A 382 -9.76 -18.83 -5.18
CA PHE A 382 -10.36 -18.02 -4.13
C PHE A 382 -9.32 -17.19 -3.38
N TYR A 383 -9.36 -15.87 -3.53
CA TYR A 383 -8.55 -14.97 -2.72
C TYR A 383 -9.00 -14.98 -1.26
N CYS A 384 -8.08 -15.27 -0.36
CA CYS A 384 -8.31 -15.25 1.07
C CYS A 384 -7.09 -14.64 1.77
N SER A 385 -7.24 -13.41 2.27
CA SER A 385 -6.18 -12.78 3.04
C SER A 385 -6.08 -13.37 4.45
N ASP A 386 -4.92 -13.20 5.08
CA ASP A 386 -4.65 -13.61 6.46
C ASP A 386 -5.64 -12.99 7.47
N PHE A 387 -6.31 -11.89 7.11
CA PHE A 387 -7.32 -11.22 7.92
C PHE A 387 -8.75 -11.77 7.72
N ASN A 388 -8.97 -12.62 6.70
CA ASN A 388 -10.28 -13.10 6.30
C ASN A 388 -10.39 -14.63 6.32
N LEU A 389 -9.51 -15.32 7.05
CA LEU A 389 -9.50 -16.79 7.14
C LEU A 389 -10.82 -17.37 7.67
N GLN A 390 -11.59 -16.59 8.44
CA GLN A 390 -12.93 -16.98 8.89
C GLN A 390 -13.90 -17.28 7.73
N ASN A 391 -13.67 -16.71 6.54
CA ASN A 391 -14.47 -17.06 5.37
C ASN A 391 -14.39 -18.56 5.02
N LEU A 392 -13.29 -19.24 5.40
CA LEU A 392 -13.12 -20.68 5.19
C LEU A 392 -14.10 -21.51 6.01
N ILE A 393 -14.62 -21.00 7.14
CA ILE A 393 -15.64 -21.66 7.95
C ILE A 393 -16.94 -21.80 7.15
N ASP A 394 -17.28 -20.79 6.38
CA ASP A 394 -18.49 -20.78 5.56
C ASP A 394 -18.28 -21.52 4.22
N VAL A 395 -17.11 -21.34 3.58
CA VAL A 395 -16.76 -21.95 2.27
C VAL A 395 -16.51 -23.45 2.40
N LYS A 396 -15.88 -23.91 3.49
CA LYS A 396 -15.54 -25.31 3.77
C LYS A 396 -14.79 -25.97 2.61
N PRO A 397 -13.49 -25.67 2.44
CA PRO A 397 -12.69 -26.28 1.37
C PRO A 397 -12.79 -27.80 1.37
N ASN A 398 -13.00 -28.40 0.21
CA ASN A 398 -13.05 -29.85 0.06
C ASN A 398 -11.65 -30.49 0.14
N PRO A 399 -11.53 -31.75 0.57
CA PRO A 399 -10.28 -32.50 0.42
C PRO A 399 -9.77 -32.47 -1.01
N GLY A 400 -8.49 -32.20 -1.21
CA GLY A 400 -7.88 -31.99 -2.54
C GLY A 400 -7.86 -30.53 -2.99
N SER A 401 -8.26 -29.58 -2.13
CA SER A 401 -7.98 -28.14 -2.29
C SER A 401 -6.52 -27.85 -2.00
N SER A 402 -6.00 -26.74 -2.54
CA SER A 402 -4.62 -26.28 -2.35
C SER A 402 -4.56 -24.83 -1.87
N TYR A 403 -3.50 -24.47 -1.15
CA TYR A 403 -3.22 -23.12 -0.74
C TYR A 403 -1.90 -22.62 -1.36
N ILE A 404 -1.92 -21.47 -2.01
CA ILE A 404 -0.74 -20.77 -2.53
C ILE A 404 -0.54 -19.51 -1.69
N ARG A 405 0.53 -19.50 -0.90
CA ARG A 405 0.97 -18.33 -0.14
C ARG A 405 1.88 -17.47 -1.01
N SER A 406 1.40 -16.31 -1.41
CA SER A 406 2.15 -15.36 -2.23
C SER A 406 2.44 -14.06 -1.47
N LEU A 407 2.93 -14.23 -0.25
CA LEU A 407 3.36 -13.21 0.72
C LEU A 407 4.81 -13.44 1.07
N THR A 408 5.48 -12.41 1.61
CA THR A 408 6.86 -12.53 2.07
C THR A 408 7.00 -13.62 3.14
N GLU A 409 8.17 -14.24 3.19
CA GLU A 409 8.53 -15.11 4.30
C GLU A 409 8.64 -14.29 5.61
N PRO A 410 8.34 -14.89 6.76
CA PRO A 410 8.55 -14.23 8.05
C PRO A 410 10.00 -13.75 8.22
N PHE A 411 10.17 -12.54 8.68
CA PHE A 411 11.48 -11.96 9.00
C PHE A 411 11.60 -11.56 10.49
N ASP A 412 10.52 -11.74 11.26
CA ASP A 412 10.53 -11.57 12.71
C ASP A 412 9.64 -12.62 13.40
N LEU A 413 9.77 -12.71 14.74
CA LEU A 413 9.06 -13.69 15.56
C LEU A 413 7.51 -13.51 15.54
N GLU A 414 7.01 -12.29 15.40
CA GLU A 414 5.57 -12.04 15.34
C GLU A 414 5.00 -12.59 14.03
N MET A 415 5.70 -12.41 12.93
CA MET A 415 5.34 -12.98 11.63
C MET A 415 5.44 -14.51 11.62
N GLU A 416 6.42 -15.11 12.30
CA GLU A 416 6.51 -16.57 12.45
C GLU A 416 5.30 -17.13 13.21
N LEU A 417 4.93 -16.52 14.34
CA LEU A 417 3.74 -16.92 15.09
C LEU A 417 2.45 -16.76 14.28
N LYS A 418 2.36 -15.70 13.48
CA LYS A 418 1.22 -15.48 12.59
C LYS A 418 1.17 -16.53 11.47
N GLU A 419 2.29 -16.90 10.90
CA GLU A 419 2.35 -17.97 9.90
C GLU A 419 1.90 -19.31 10.49
N GLU A 420 2.31 -19.65 11.72
CA GLU A 420 1.85 -20.83 12.42
C GLU A 420 0.33 -20.82 12.61
N GLN A 421 -0.25 -19.67 12.99
CA GLN A 421 -1.71 -19.51 13.08
C GLN A 421 -2.40 -19.77 11.73
N ILE A 422 -1.84 -19.26 10.63
CA ILE A 422 -2.38 -19.46 9.29
C ILE A 422 -2.30 -20.95 8.90
N ARG A 423 -1.18 -21.62 9.19
CA ARG A 423 -1.02 -23.08 8.97
C ARG A 423 -2.07 -23.87 9.70
N ASN A 424 -2.36 -23.56 10.97
CA ASN A 424 -3.41 -24.21 11.76
C ASN A 424 -4.80 -24.12 11.10
N TRP A 425 -5.12 -22.98 10.45
CA TRP A 425 -6.38 -22.87 9.69
C TRP A 425 -6.44 -23.84 8.52
N PHE A 426 -5.40 -23.91 7.71
CA PHE A 426 -5.39 -24.78 6.54
C PHE A 426 -5.26 -26.26 6.88
N GLU A 427 -4.57 -26.59 7.95
CA GLU A 427 -4.50 -27.94 8.51
C GLU A 427 -5.88 -28.39 9.03
N HIS A 428 -6.58 -27.51 9.74
CA HIS A 428 -7.94 -27.79 10.24
C HIS A 428 -8.91 -28.20 9.11
N PHE A 429 -8.82 -27.55 7.96
CA PHE A 429 -9.64 -27.88 6.79
C PHE A 429 -9.06 -29.01 5.92
N GLY A 430 -7.92 -29.58 6.29
CA GLY A 430 -7.26 -30.63 5.51
C GLY A 430 -6.72 -30.17 4.16
N VAL A 431 -6.50 -28.86 3.97
CA VAL A 431 -5.87 -28.28 2.78
C VAL A 431 -4.36 -28.53 2.83
N ILE A 432 -3.76 -28.40 4.00
CA ILE A 432 -2.36 -28.76 4.28
C ILE A 432 -2.37 -30.02 5.13
N THR A 433 -1.71 -31.06 4.64
CA THR A 433 -1.58 -32.35 5.35
C THR A 433 -0.10 -32.73 5.52
N LYS A 434 0.79 -32.13 4.75
CA LYS A 434 2.23 -32.33 4.75
C LYS A 434 2.92 -31.01 4.40
N GLU A 435 4.17 -30.84 4.77
CA GLU A 435 4.96 -29.62 4.48
C GLU A 435 4.96 -29.26 2.98
N ARG A 436 5.03 -30.21 2.08
CA ARG A 436 4.97 -29.99 0.62
C ARG A 436 3.66 -29.39 0.12
N ASP A 437 2.58 -29.40 0.92
CA ASP A 437 1.29 -28.85 0.59
C ASP A 437 1.25 -27.32 0.87
N TRP A 438 2.27 -26.78 1.54
CA TRP A 438 2.50 -25.37 1.74
C TRP A 438 3.24 -24.78 0.52
N HIS A 439 2.50 -24.19 -0.40
CA HIS A 439 3.09 -23.62 -1.62
C HIS A 439 3.48 -22.17 -1.39
N GLN A 440 4.71 -21.93 -0.95
CA GLN A 440 5.30 -20.59 -0.87
C GLN A 440 5.72 -20.15 -2.27
N VAL A 441 4.97 -19.24 -2.89
CA VAL A 441 5.18 -18.75 -4.27
C VAL A 441 5.14 -17.24 -4.24
N HIS A 442 6.26 -16.61 -3.93
CA HIS A 442 6.37 -15.17 -3.74
C HIS A 442 7.63 -14.60 -4.40
N VAL A 443 7.51 -13.37 -4.88
CA VAL A 443 8.64 -12.54 -5.29
C VAL A 443 8.50 -11.15 -4.67
N SER A 444 9.62 -10.61 -4.23
CA SER A 444 9.68 -9.31 -3.55
C SER A 444 9.33 -8.15 -4.48
N GLY A 445 8.88 -7.04 -3.90
CA GLY A 445 8.79 -5.75 -4.56
C GLY A 445 10.14 -5.06 -4.74
N HIS A 446 11.20 -5.53 -4.06
CA HIS A 446 12.51 -4.87 -3.99
C HIS A 446 13.58 -5.62 -4.77
N GLY A 447 14.52 -4.86 -5.35
CA GLY A 447 15.67 -5.39 -6.07
C GLY A 447 16.61 -6.21 -5.21
N ASP A 448 17.18 -7.28 -5.79
CA ASP A 448 18.27 -8.03 -5.16
C ASP A 448 19.62 -7.30 -5.32
N GLY A 449 20.67 -7.80 -4.63
CA GLY A 449 21.98 -7.15 -4.62
C GLY A 449 22.58 -6.93 -6.01
N THR A 450 22.35 -7.85 -6.96
CA THR A 450 22.80 -7.68 -8.36
C THR A 450 22.09 -6.51 -9.05
N GLN A 451 20.80 -6.37 -8.79
CA GLN A 451 19.95 -5.30 -9.35
C GLN A 451 20.29 -3.94 -8.72
N ILE A 452 20.45 -3.89 -7.40
CA ILE A 452 20.89 -2.67 -6.70
C ILE A 452 22.27 -2.22 -7.19
N LYS A 453 23.21 -3.16 -7.34
CA LYS A 453 24.51 -2.85 -7.94
C LYS A 453 24.39 -2.29 -9.36
N HIS A 454 23.50 -2.83 -10.17
CA HIS A 454 23.23 -2.31 -11.51
C HIS A 454 22.73 -0.86 -11.47
N VAL A 455 21.86 -0.50 -10.54
CA VAL A 455 21.40 0.89 -10.33
C VAL A 455 22.56 1.79 -9.97
N ILE A 456 23.40 1.38 -8.99
CA ILE A 456 24.52 2.20 -8.50
C ILE A 456 25.55 2.43 -9.61
N ASP A 457 25.95 1.34 -10.31
CA ASP A 457 26.92 1.40 -11.38
C ASP A 457 26.41 2.24 -12.56
N GLY A 458 25.13 2.09 -12.94
CA GLY A 458 24.50 2.81 -14.04
C GLY A 458 24.27 4.29 -13.76
N ALA A 459 23.87 4.62 -12.53
CA ALA A 459 23.66 5.98 -12.10
C ALA A 459 24.97 6.78 -11.99
N ASN A 460 26.09 6.13 -11.66
CA ASN A 460 27.43 6.71 -11.56
C ASN A 460 27.46 8.04 -10.81
N ALA A 461 26.72 8.13 -9.69
CA ALA A 461 26.66 9.32 -8.87
C ALA A 461 27.97 9.53 -8.08
N LYS A 462 28.29 10.82 -7.76
CA LYS A 462 29.50 11.13 -6.97
C LYS A 462 29.41 10.61 -5.54
N THR A 463 28.20 10.53 -4.99
CA THR A 463 27.94 10.07 -3.61
C THR A 463 26.74 9.14 -3.61
N LEU A 464 26.82 8.05 -2.85
CA LEU A 464 25.74 7.15 -2.55
C LEU A 464 25.38 7.25 -1.07
N ILE A 465 24.07 7.35 -0.78
CA ILE A 465 23.53 7.14 0.57
C ILE A 465 22.52 6.00 0.49
N PRO A 466 22.79 4.86 1.17
CA PRO A 466 21.82 3.79 1.26
C PRO A 466 20.62 4.23 2.11
N ILE A 467 19.43 3.93 1.63
CA ILE A 467 18.16 4.18 2.31
C ILE A 467 17.32 2.89 2.28
N HIS A 468 16.28 2.84 3.10
CA HIS A 468 15.35 1.70 3.11
C HIS A 468 16.08 0.35 3.22
N THR A 469 17.08 0.26 4.09
CA THR A 469 17.91 -0.93 4.31
C THR A 469 18.41 -1.00 5.74
N GLN A 470 18.62 -2.23 6.23
CA GLN A 470 19.35 -2.52 7.47
C GLN A 470 20.79 -3.05 7.19
N HIS A 471 21.19 -3.02 5.92
CA HIS A 471 22.44 -3.61 5.41
C HIS A 471 23.26 -2.54 4.67
N ASP A 472 23.65 -1.49 5.37
CA ASP A 472 24.47 -0.40 4.82
C ASP A 472 25.94 -0.78 4.58
N GLU A 473 26.35 -1.97 5.05
CA GLU A 473 27.69 -2.56 4.85
C GLU A 473 27.89 -3.19 3.46
N TYR A 474 26.84 -3.45 2.68
CA TYR A 474 26.89 -4.00 1.32
C TYR A 474 26.96 -2.91 0.27
#